data_46ddc908df6af434d65640501ea3362d
#
_entry.id   46ddc908df6af434d65640501ea3362d
#
_cell.length_a   1.000
_cell.length_b   1.000
_cell.length_c   1.000
_cell.angle_alpha   90.00
_cell.angle_beta   90.00
_cell.angle_gamma   90.00
#
_symmetry.space_group_name_H-M   'P 1'
#
loop_
_entity.id
_entity.type
_entity.pdbx_description
1 polymer ?
#
loop_
_entity_poly.entity_id
_entity_poly.type
_entity_poly.pdbx_seq_one_letter_code
_entity_poly.pdbx_strand_id
1 'polypeptide(L)'
;MELGTRASGYHCQKSYYRMMPHLGVHYNLSPSAKLNLNLGIRNQYLFQTGFSSAGLPTEFWFAADANHRPQYAYHVALQGEFWFAEKEYRLSVETYYKWLKHQMENSSNMFDILFSSYSFDGSLLHGKGNNYGLNLLLEKRRGKLTGWLSASLGRAMRKFNGAQYQGWYPAGHERIYEQNAVATYRINRRLNLGATYVLASGTPYTKVNYAYLMSGNIVTEYGPHNGNRVSPYMRLDLSLSYDFIARGTRRSGINFSLYNATLHGNDLFYRIKVYDNHVRYGSFKFLMPIMPSINYYYKF
;
A
#
# COMPACT_ATOMS: atom_id res chain seq x y z
N MET A 1 -19.95 23.16 2.99
CA MET A 1 -19.65 22.52 4.28
C MET A 1 -20.52 21.28 4.38
N GLU A 2 -19.92 20.17 4.72
CA GLU A 2 -20.58 18.88 4.87
C GLU A 2 -20.28 18.34 6.29
N LEU A 3 -21.33 17.99 7.03
CA LEU A 3 -21.22 17.40 8.35
C LEU A 3 -21.98 16.08 8.33
N GLY A 4 -21.32 15.01 8.71
CA GLY A 4 -21.93 13.69 8.79
C GLY A 4 -21.45 12.90 9.98
N THR A 5 -22.19 11.87 10.34
CA THR A 5 -21.80 10.91 11.33
C THR A 5 -22.26 9.52 10.92
N ARG A 6 -21.44 8.52 11.20
CA ARG A 6 -21.80 7.11 11.06
C ARG A 6 -21.83 6.47 12.43
N ALA A 7 -22.95 5.88 12.80
CA ALA A 7 -23.04 5.02 13.97
C ALA A 7 -22.79 3.57 13.55
N SER A 8 -22.07 2.82 14.36
CA SER A 8 -21.84 1.39 14.16
C SER A 8 -21.91 0.63 15.47
N GLY A 9 -22.49 -0.56 15.43
CA GLY A 9 -22.50 -1.52 16.52
C GLY A 9 -21.83 -2.82 16.07
N TYR A 10 -21.09 -3.43 16.96
CA TYR A 10 -20.39 -4.70 16.74
C TYR A 10 -20.44 -5.52 18.01
N HIS A 11 -20.71 -6.80 17.90
CA HIS A 11 -20.77 -7.74 19.02
C HIS A 11 -19.96 -8.99 18.70
N CYS A 12 -18.99 -9.31 19.57
CA CYS A 12 -18.28 -10.58 19.66
C CYS A 12 -17.73 -10.67 21.08
N GLN A 13 -18.27 -11.54 21.93
CA GLN A 13 -18.02 -11.62 23.36
C GLN A 13 -18.31 -10.31 24.11
N LYS A 14 -17.99 -9.16 23.54
CA LYS A 14 -18.25 -7.82 24.04
C LYS A 14 -18.90 -6.95 22.98
N SER A 15 -19.84 -6.09 23.41
CA SER A 15 -20.50 -5.14 22.52
C SER A 15 -19.72 -3.82 22.45
N TYR A 16 -19.58 -3.30 21.25
CA TYR A 16 -18.94 -2.02 20.96
C TYR A 16 -19.87 -1.15 20.13
N TYR A 17 -20.20 0.03 20.62
CA TYR A 17 -20.99 1.04 19.92
C TYR A 17 -20.11 2.26 19.69
N ARG A 18 -20.09 2.77 18.46
CA ARG A 18 -19.20 3.88 18.07
C ARG A 18 -19.88 4.84 17.13
N MET A 19 -19.64 6.12 17.36
CA MET A 19 -19.98 7.21 16.45
C MET A 19 -18.71 7.70 15.76
N MET A 20 -18.80 7.89 14.47
CA MET A 20 -17.70 8.31 13.60
C MET A 20 -18.08 9.61 12.88
N PRO A 21 -17.94 10.77 13.57
CA PRO A 21 -18.20 12.05 12.96
C PRO A 21 -17.18 12.35 11.85
N HIS A 22 -17.62 13.07 10.81
CA HIS A 22 -16.75 13.65 9.81
C HIS A 22 -17.22 15.06 9.47
N LEU A 23 -16.25 15.92 9.15
CA LEU A 23 -16.45 17.29 8.71
C LEU A 23 -15.67 17.51 7.42
N GLY A 24 -16.37 17.90 6.36
CA GLY A 24 -15.80 18.36 5.10
C GLY A 24 -16.07 19.87 4.93
N VAL A 25 -15.02 20.64 4.69
CA VAL A 25 -15.13 22.05 4.34
C VAL A 25 -14.57 22.23 2.95
N HIS A 26 -15.42 22.69 2.02
CA HIS A 26 -15.06 22.95 0.63
C HIS A 26 -15.11 24.46 0.40
N TYR A 27 -14.00 25.01 -0.04
CA TYR A 27 -13.90 26.44 -0.33
C TYR A 27 -13.41 26.64 -1.76
N ASN A 28 -14.21 27.35 -2.56
CA ASN A 28 -13.84 27.73 -3.92
C ASN A 28 -13.03 29.03 -3.86
N LEU A 29 -11.71 28.94 -4.04
CA LEU A 29 -10.82 30.09 -4.12
C LEU A 29 -11.05 30.90 -5.40
N SER A 30 -11.31 30.19 -6.50
CA SER A 30 -11.63 30.74 -7.82
C SER A 30 -12.39 29.71 -8.66
N PRO A 31 -12.87 30.05 -9.87
CA PRO A 31 -13.46 29.07 -10.80
C PRO A 31 -12.52 27.91 -11.19
N SER A 32 -11.23 28.10 -10.97
CA SER A 32 -10.17 27.12 -11.31
C SER A 32 -9.37 26.62 -10.11
N ALA A 33 -9.75 27.00 -8.86
CA ALA A 33 -9.03 26.55 -7.67
C ALA A 33 -10.01 26.28 -6.53
N LYS A 34 -9.84 25.12 -5.89
CA LYS A 34 -10.62 24.68 -4.71
C LYS A 34 -9.70 24.22 -3.60
N LEU A 35 -10.14 24.47 -2.38
CA LEU A 35 -9.50 23.98 -1.16
C LEU A 35 -10.51 23.10 -0.40
N ASN A 36 -10.08 21.93 0.01
CA ASN A 36 -10.90 20.97 0.73
C ASN A 36 -10.20 20.59 2.04
N LEU A 37 -10.86 20.77 3.16
CA LEU A 37 -10.42 20.29 4.47
C LEU A 37 -11.32 19.14 4.90
N ASN A 38 -10.73 18.00 5.24
CA ASN A 38 -11.45 16.82 5.72
C ASN A 38 -10.94 16.42 7.10
N LEU A 39 -11.86 16.34 8.06
CA LEU A 39 -11.61 15.86 9.40
C LEU A 39 -12.52 14.68 9.69
N GLY A 40 -12.03 13.68 10.41
CA GLY A 40 -12.91 12.58 10.75
C GLY A 40 -12.32 11.54 11.69
N ILE A 41 -13.23 10.72 12.22
CA ILE A 41 -12.89 9.56 13.04
C ILE A 41 -13.35 8.32 12.28
N ARG A 42 -12.49 7.31 12.25
CA ARG A 42 -12.80 6.00 11.69
C ARG A 42 -12.51 4.91 12.69
N ASN A 43 -13.26 3.82 12.63
CA ASN A 43 -13.16 2.70 13.52
C ASN A 43 -13.15 1.40 12.72
N GLN A 44 -12.39 0.42 13.19
CA GLN A 44 -12.26 -0.89 12.55
C GLN A 44 -12.38 -1.99 13.61
N TYR A 45 -13.22 -3.00 13.32
CA TYR A 45 -13.47 -4.13 14.19
C TYR A 45 -12.80 -5.43 13.74
N LEU A 46 -12.43 -5.52 12.45
CA LEU A 46 -11.72 -6.64 11.87
C LEU A 46 -10.28 -6.22 11.61
N PHE A 47 -9.34 -7.03 12.01
CA PHE A 47 -7.91 -6.75 11.93
C PHE A 47 -7.21 -7.79 11.08
N GLN A 48 -6.27 -7.35 10.30
CA GLN A 48 -5.33 -8.21 9.61
C GLN A 48 -3.99 -8.10 10.32
N THR A 49 -3.43 -9.24 10.68
CA THR A 49 -2.06 -9.33 11.21
C THR A 49 -1.37 -10.53 10.61
N GLY A 50 -0.07 -10.58 10.70
CA GLY A 50 0.75 -11.66 10.16
C GLY A 50 2.04 -11.82 10.95
N PHE A 51 2.80 -12.85 10.62
CA PHE A 51 4.09 -13.10 11.23
C PHE A 51 5.15 -12.21 10.57
N SER A 52 5.74 -11.34 11.37
CA SER A 52 6.52 -10.19 10.87
C SER A 52 7.88 -10.53 10.26
N SER A 53 8.39 -11.75 10.40
CA SER A 53 9.82 -12.01 10.17
C SER A 53 10.21 -12.45 8.77
N ALA A 54 9.30 -12.90 7.94
CA ALA A 54 9.69 -13.58 6.70
C ALA A 54 9.28 -12.89 5.39
N GLY A 55 8.48 -11.81 5.44
CA GLY A 55 7.89 -11.20 4.22
C GLY A 55 6.98 -12.17 3.45
N LEU A 56 6.61 -13.30 4.06
CA LEU A 56 5.67 -14.25 3.50
C LEU A 56 4.24 -13.75 3.70
N PRO A 57 3.30 -14.05 2.79
CA PRO A 57 1.89 -13.71 2.94
C PRO A 57 1.21 -14.65 3.96
N THR A 58 1.61 -14.54 5.21
CA THR A 58 1.07 -15.31 6.34
C THR A 58 0.06 -14.52 7.15
N GLU A 59 -0.63 -13.60 6.47
CA GLU A 59 -1.61 -12.73 7.11
C GLU A 59 -2.93 -13.47 7.36
N PHE A 60 -3.52 -13.23 8.51
CA PHE A 60 -4.83 -13.75 8.88
C PHE A 60 -5.68 -12.64 9.51
N TRP A 61 -6.99 -12.87 9.50
CA TRP A 61 -7.97 -11.94 10.03
C TRP A 61 -8.46 -12.40 11.39
N PHE A 62 -8.61 -11.45 12.29
CA PHE A 62 -9.31 -11.66 13.55
C PHE A 62 -10.19 -10.46 13.90
N ALA A 63 -11.09 -10.64 14.85
CA ALA A 63 -12.12 -9.68 15.19
C ALA A 63 -11.85 -9.07 16.58
N ALA A 64 -12.34 -7.85 16.79
CA ALA A 64 -12.36 -7.26 18.12
C ALA A 64 -13.21 -8.10 19.08
N ASP A 65 -12.71 -8.33 20.29
CA ASP A 65 -13.31 -9.12 21.34
C ASP A 65 -13.18 -8.45 22.73
N ALA A 66 -13.30 -9.19 23.81
CA ALA A 66 -13.16 -8.64 25.15
C ALA A 66 -11.75 -8.12 25.46
N ASN A 67 -10.71 -8.77 24.91
CA ASN A 67 -9.29 -8.47 25.13
C ASN A 67 -8.75 -7.48 24.08
N HIS A 68 -9.28 -7.52 22.87
CA HIS A 68 -8.80 -6.78 21.72
C HIS A 68 -9.80 -5.68 21.32
N ARG A 69 -9.52 -4.46 21.75
CA ARG A 69 -10.39 -3.29 21.47
C ARG A 69 -10.35 -2.89 20.01
N PRO A 70 -11.48 -2.39 19.46
CA PRO A 70 -11.50 -1.83 18.11
C PRO A 70 -10.43 -0.76 17.88
N GLN A 71 -9.83 -0.76 16.68
CA GLN A 71 -8.87 0.26 16.27
C GLN A 71 -9.57 1.57 15.91
N TYR A 72 -8.87 2.69 16.15
CA TYR A 72 -9.31 4.04 15.81
C TYR A 72 -8.31 4.76 14.96
N ALA A 73 -8.82 5.55 14.03
CA ALA A 73 -8.05 6.52 13.29
C ALA A 73 -8.73 7.89 13.37
N TYR A 74 -8.00 8.87 13.87
CA TYR A 74 -8.32 10.28 13.71
C TYR A 74 -7.55 10.77 12.50
N HIS A 75 -8.20 11.45 11.58
CA HIS A 75 -7.52 11.95 10.39
C HIS A 75 -7.87 13.41 10.13
N VAL A 76 -6.88 14.12 9.62
CA VAL A 76 -6.99 15.44 9.02
C VAL A 76 -6.33 15.37 7.64
N ALA A 77 -6.98 15.94 6.64
CA ALA A 77 -6.43 16.09 5.29
C ALA A 77 -6.81 17.46 4.73
N LEU A 78 -5.83 18.12 4.13
CA LEU A 78 -5.99 19.39 3.41
C LEU A 78 -5.59 19.15 1.97
N GLN A 79 -6.51 19.42 1.03
CA GLN A 79 -6.32 19.21 -0.39
C GLN A 79 -6.58 20.51 -1.15
N GLY A 80 -5.66 20.88 -2.02
CA GLY A 80 -5.83 21.90 -3.05
C GLY A 80 -6.04 21.26 -4.41
N GLU A 81 -7.04 21.72 -5.16
CA GLU A 81 -7.28 21.33 -6.54
C GLU A 81 -7.20 22.54 -7.45
N PHE A 82 -6.45 22.43 -8.53
CA PHE A 82 -6.19 23.51 -9.48
C PHE A 82 -6.42 23.02 -10.91
N TRP A 83 -7.20 23.80 -11.67
CA TRP A 83 -7.45 23.56 -13.08
C TRP A 83 -6.81 24.68 -13.91
N PHE A 84 -6.12 24.32 -14.96
CA PHE A 84 -5.46 25.28 -15.86
C PHE A 84 -5.57 24.83 -17.32
N ALA A 85 -5.17 25.70 -18.26
CA ALA A 85 -5.29 25.51 -19.70
C ALA A 85 -6.72 25.08 -20.09
N GLU A 86 -7.73 25.93 -19.81
CA GLU A 86 -9.16 25.66 -20.10
C GLU A 86 -9.66 24.33 -19.51
N LYS A 87 -9.16 23.96 -18.32
CA LYS A 87 -9.44 22.71 -17.61
C LYS A 87 -8.93 21.45 -18.33
N GLU A 88 -7.97 21.61 -19.23
CA GLU A 88 -7.26 20.50 -19.83
C GLU A 88 -6.40 19.75 -18.79
N TYR A 89 -5.83 20.48 -17.85
CA TYR A 89 -5.02 19.94 -16.78
C TYR A 89 -5.71 20.12 -15.42
N ARG A 90 -5.55 19.13 -14.55
CA ARG A 90 -5.90 19.18 -13.13
C ARG A 90 -4.69 18.82 -12.29
N LEU A 91 -4.31 19.69 -11.36
CA LEU A 91 -3.34 19.40 -10.31
C LEU A 91 -4.07 19.28 -8.99
N SER A 92 -3.87 18.17 -8.28
CA SER A 92 -4.32 17.97 -6.90
C SER A 92 -3.10 17.79 -6.01
N VAL A 93 -3.08 18.51 -4.88
CA VAL A 93 -2.06 18.44 -3.84
C VAL A 93 -2.77 18.19 -2.53
N GLU A 94 -2.46 17.10 -1.86
CA GLU A 94 -3.07 16.74 -0.58
C GLU A 94 -1.97 16.47 0.45
N THR A 95 -2.10 17.05 1.64
CA THR A 95 -1.34 16.64 2.81
C THR A 95 -2.29 16.05 3.84
N TYR A 96 -1.83 15.03 4.56
CA TYR A 96 -2.65 14.36 5.55
C TYR A 96 -1.84 13.96 6.79
N TYR A 97 -2.57 13.83 7.90
CA TYR A 97 -2.05 13.23 9.13
C TYR A 97 -3.12 12.34 9.76
N LYS A 98 -2.72 11.13 10.19
CA LYS A 98 -3.58 10.15 10.86
C LYS A 98 -2.94 9.70 12.16
N TRP A 99 -3.68 9.85 13.26
CA TRP A 99 -3.34 9.24 14.55
C TRP A 99 -4.08 7.93 14.70
N LEU A 100 -3.35 6.85 14.92
CA LEU A 100 -3.88 5.50 15.05
C LEU A 100 -3.77 5.04 16.49
N LYS A 101 -4.86 4.54 17.04
CA LYS A 101 -4.93 4.00 18.42
C LYS A 101 -5.37 2.55 18.39
N HIS A 102 -5.00 1.80 19.43
CA HIS A 102 -5.30 0.37 19.59
C HIS A 102 -4.80 -0.44 18.39
N GLN A 103 -3.64 -0.08 17.85
CA GLN A 103 -3.01 -0.88 16.81
C GLN A 103 -2.56 -2.20 17.43
N MET A 104 -2.58 -3.26 16.63
CA MET A 104 -2.15 -4.58 17.06
C MET A 104 -1.14 -5.15 16.06
N GLU A 105 -0.18 -5.87 16.57
CA GLU A 105 0.86 -6.54 15.80
C GLU A 105 1.21 -7.86 16.50
N ASN A 106 1.51 -8.90 15.73
CA ASN A 106 1.94 -10.16 16.27
C ASN A 106 3.45 -10.11 16.55
N SER A 107 3.87 -10.39 17.79
CA SER A 107 5.28 -10.43 18.19
C SER A 107 5.96 -11.73 17.84
N SER A 108 5.22 -12.78 17.52
CA SER A 108 5.76 -14.13 17.29
C SER A 108 6.34 -14.26 15.88
N ASN A 109 7.38 -15.07 15.79
CA ASN A 109 7.90 -15.56 14.54
C ASN A 109 7.14 -16.80 14.09
N MET A 110 7.13 -17.07 12.78
CA MET A 110 6.51 -18.27 12.22
C MET A 110 7.07 -19.57 12.85
N PHE A 111 8.31 -19.56 13.30
CA PHE A 111 8.96 -20.71 13.96
C PHE A 111 8.45 -20.95 15.38
N ASP A 112 7.99 -19.91 16.08
CA ASP A 112 7.48 -20.06 17.45
C ASP A 112 6.20 -20.90 17.48
N ILE A 113 5.43 -20.91 16.37
CA ILE A 113 4.23 -21.73 16.20
C ILE A 113 4.58 -23.22 16.11
N LEU A 114 5.73 -23.56 15.54
CA LEU A 114 6.13 -24.94 15.31
C LEU A 114 6.73 -25.61 16.53
N PHE A 115 7.21 -24.84 17.51
CA PHE A 115 8.08 -25.36 18.57
C PHE A 115 7.57 -25.20 20.00
N SER A 116 6.41 -24.56 20.25
CA SER A 116 5.95 -24.36 21.63
C SER A 116 4.46 -24.25 21.79
N SER A 117 4.01 -24.20 23.02
CA SER A 117 2.66 -23.84 23.48
C SER A 117 2.31 -22.40 23.05
N TYR A 118 2.13 -22.20 21.74
CA TYR A 118 1.78 -20.92 21.15
C TYR A 118 0.41 -20.48 21.64
N SER A 119 0.36 -19.32 22.28
CA SER A 119 -0.89 -18.64 22.62
C SER A 119 -1.03 -17.43 21.70
N PHE A 120 -2.04 -17.44 20.84
CA PHE A 120 -2.32 -16.35 19.93
C PHE A 120 -2.53 -15.03 20.68
N ASP A 121 -3.37 -15.04 21.72
CA ASP A 121 -3.67 -13.84 22.53
C ASP A 121 -2.43 -13.29 23.23
N GLY A 122 -1.55 -14.16 23.73
CA GLY A 122 -0.31 -13.76 24.39
C GLY A 122 0.73 -13.16 23.45
N SER A 123 0.62 -13.40 22.16
CA SER A 123 1.55 -12.89 21.15
C SER A 123 1.12 -11.57 20.52
N LEU A 124 -0.10 -11.08 20.77
CA LEU A 124 -0.59 -9.82 20.24
C LEU A 124 -0.14 -8.64 21.11
N LEU A 125 0.66 -7.78 20.49
CA LEU A 125 1.10 -6.51 21.06
C LEU A 125 0.08 -5.41 20.77
N HIS A 126 -0.13 -4.54 21.75
CA HIS A 126 -1.00 -3.37 21.62
C HIS A 126 -0.17 -2.09 21.54
N GLY A 127 -0.52 -1.22 20.62
CA GLY A 127 0.25 -0.02 20.37
C GLY A 127 -0.52 1.11 19.71
N LYS A 128 0.23 2.01 19.13
CA LYS A 128 -0.26 3.20 18.42
C LYS A 128 0.53 3.43 17.15
N GLY A 129 0.00 4.26 16.26
CA GLY A 129 0.67 4.61 15.01
C GLY A 129 0.37 6.03 14.57
N ASN A 130 1.23 6.52 13.68
CA ASN A 130 1.05 7.78 12.96
C ASN A 130 1.30 7.52 11.48
N ASN A 131 0.40 8.00 10.62
CA ASN A 131 0.61 8.01 9.18
C ASN A 131 0.48 9.45 8.70
N TYR A 132 1.45 9.94 7.95
CA TYR A 132 1.42 11.29 7.39
C TYR A 132 2.13 11.33 6.04
N GLY A 133 1.74 12.28 5.20
CA GLY A 133 2.33 12.38 3.89
C GLY A 133 1.76 13.48 3.03
N LEU A 134 2.30 13.52 1.81
CA LEU A 134 1.94 14.41 0.73
C LEU A 134 1.60 13.57 -0.51
N ASN A 135 0.46 13.83 -1.12
CA ASN A 135 0.02 13.24 -2.37
C ASN A 135 -0.08 14.32 -3.44
N LEU A 136 0.45 14.05 -4.61
CA LEU A 136 0.36 14.87 -5.81
C LEU A 136 -0.33 14.08 -6.90
N LEU A 137 -1.22 14.70 -7.66
CA LEU A 137 -1.83 14.13 -8.86
C LEU A 137 -1.89 15.20 -9.94
N LEU A 138 -1.19 14.97 -11.04
CA LEU A 138 -1.30 15.76 -12.26
C LEU A 138 -2.03 14.94 -13.32
N GLU A 139 -3.12 15.46 -13.85
CA GLU A 139 -3.98 14.81 -14.82
C GLU A 139 -4.10 15.66 -16.09
N LYS A 140 -3.88 15.05 -17.24
CA LYS A 140 -4.12 15.64 -18.56
C LYS A 140 -5.31 14.93 -19.22
N ARG A 141 -6.39 15.67 -19.46
CA ARG A 141 -7.70 15.10 -19.83
C ARG A 141 -8.03 15.15 -21.31
N ARG A 142 -7.39 16.05 -22.07
CA ARG A 142 -7.73 16.32 -23.46
C ARG A 142 -6.52 16.21 -24.38
N GLY A 143 -6.78 16.09 -25.68
CA GLY A 143 -5.78 16.01 -26.72
C GLY A 143 -5.43 14.59 -27.17
N LYS A 144 -4.38 14.44 -27.98
CA LYS A 144 -3.92 13.13 -28.45
C LYS A 144 -3.22 12.35 -27.35
N LEU A 145 -2.50 13.06 -26.46
CA LEU A 145 -1.91 12.50 -25.25
C LEU A 145 -2.81 12.83 -24.06
N THR A 146 -3.27 11.81 -23.35
CA THR A 146 -4.04 11.91 -22.11
C THR A 146 -3.43 10.98 -21.07
N GLY A 147 -3.68 11.24 -19.79
CA GLY A 147 -3.15 10.40 -18.73
C GLY A 147 -3.01 11.15 -17.42
N TRP A 148 -2.28 10.55 -16.49
CA TRP A 148 -2.01 11.15 -15.19
C TRP A 148 -0.67 10.67 -14.62
N LEU A 149 -0.12 11.48 -13.76
CA LEU A 149 1.04 11.20 -12.94
C LEU A 149 0.64 11.43 -11.48
N SER A 150 0.80 10.42 -10.63
CA SER A 150 0.69 10.57 -9.19
C SER A 150 2.03 10.35 -8.52
N ALA A 151 2.29 11.10 -7.46
CA ALA A 151 3.42 10.92 -6.58
C ALA A 151 2.97 11.04 -5.12
N SER A 152 3.36 10.09 -4.30
CA SER A 152 3.11 10.08 -2.87
C SER A 152 4.44 10.02 -2.12
N LEU A 153 4.56 10.85 -1.09
CA LEU A 153 5.65 10.83 -0.11
C LEU A 153 5.03 10.69 1.26
N GLY A 154 5.43 9.70 2.05
CA GLY A 154 4.80 9.53 3.35
C GLY A 154 5.54 8.59 4.28
N ARG A 155 5.10 8.60 5.53
CA ARG A 155 5.57 7.72 6.58
C ARG A 155 4.38 7.04 7.25
N ALA A 156 4.56 5.78 7.58
CA ALA A 156 3.64 5.00 8.40
C ALA A 156 4.42 4.41 9.58
N MET A 157 4.32 5.06 10.73
CA MET A 157 5.10 4.72 11.92
C MET A 157 4.24 4.00 12.94
N ARG A 158 4.86 3.08 13.66
CA ARG A 158 4.25 2.29 14.74
C ARG A 158 5.07 2.37 16.00
N LYS A 159 4.40 2.25 17.14
CA LYS A 159 5.03 2.13 18.46
C LYS A 159 4.22 1.16 19.31
N PHE A 160 4.83 0.04 19.67
CA PHE A 160 4.27 -0.98 20.53
C PHE A 160 5.08 -1.11 21.81
N ASN A 161 4.44 -1.57 22.86
CA ASN A 161 5.09 -1.84 24.13
C ASN A 161 5.47 -3.33 24.15
N GLY A 162 6.73 -3.60 24.02
CA GLY A 162 7.29 -4.95 24.04
C GLY A 162 8.81 -4.93 24.14
N ALA A 163 9.41 -5.99 24.67
CA ALA A 163 10.86 -6.04 24.88
C ALA A 163 11.69 -5.93 23.60
N GLN A 164 11.11 -6.32 22.47
CA GLN A 164 11.80 -6.30 21.16
C GLN A 164 11.65 -4.97 20.40
N TYR A 165 10.69 -4.11 20.81
CA TYR A 165 10.32 -2.90 20.07
C TYR A 165 10.52 -1.65 20.89
N GLN A 166 11.69 -1.05 20.76
CA GLN A 166 11.97 0.24 21.42
C GLN A 166 11.73 1.40 20.45
N GLY A 167 10.86 2.34 20.84
CA GLY A 167 10.62 3.56 20.09
C GLY A 167 9.64 3.43 18.92
N TRP A 168 9.78 4.32 17.95
CA TRP A 168 9.00 4.35 16.72
C TRP A 168 9.73 3.61 15.60
N TYR A 169 9.02 2.77 14.86
CA TYR A 169 9.55 2.04 13.72
C TYR A 169 8.56 2.06 12.53
N PRO A 170 9.04 1.84 11.31
CA PRO A 170 8.19 1.80 10.12
C PRO A 170 7.22 0.62 10.17
N ALA A 171 5.96 0.84 9.79
CA ALA A 171 5.01 -0.27 9.59
C ALA A 171 5.45 -1.16 8.43
N GLY A 172 5.20 -2.46 8.49
CA GLY A 172 5.65 -3.42 7.47
C GLY A 172 5.15 -3.11 6.04
N HIS A 173 4.04 -2.39 5.92
CA HIS A 173 3.48 -1.93 4.62
C HIS A 173 3.93 -0.52 4.22
N GLU A 174 4.83 0.14 4.98
CA GLU A 174 5.25 1.51 4.67
C GLU A 174 5.95 1.59 3.33
N ARG A 175 5.55 2.57 2.53
CA ARG A 175 6.29 3.04 1.34
C ARG A 175 6.59 4.51 1.53
N ILE A 176 7.90 4.87 1.52
CA ILE A 176 8.32 6.26 1.71
C ILE A 176 7.91 7.10 0.51
N TYR A 177 8.06 6.55 -0.68
CA TYR A 177 7.62 7.15 -1.92
C TYR A 177 6.95 6.12 -2.83
N GLU A 178 5.97 6.59 -3.58
CA GLU A 178 5.33 5.84 -4.65
C GLU A 178 4.98 6.80 -5.79
N GLN A 179 5.33 6.42 -7.01
CA GLN A 179 5.02 7.16 -8.23
C GLN A 179 4.30 6.23 -9.19
N ASN A 180 3.18 6.70 -9.73
CA ASN A 180 2.42 5.98 -10.73
C ASN A 180 2.14 6.93 -11.89
N ALA A 181 2.36 6.48 -13.11
CA ALA A 181 2.03 7.22 -14.31
C ALA A 181 1.25 6.35 -15.28
N VAL A 182 0.21 6.90 -15.85
CA VAL A 182 -0.54 6.30 -16.95
C VAL A 182 -0.61 7.29 -18.08
N ALA A 183 -0.23 6.87 -19.28
CA ALA A 183 -0.30 7.66 -20.48
C ALA A 183 -0.99 6.88 -21.60
N THR A 184 -1.87 7.54 -22.30
CA THR A 184 -2.50 7.03 -23.52
C THR A 184 -2.26 8.02 -24.65
N TYR A 185 -1.64 7.55 -25.72
CA TYR A 185 -1.38 8.34 -26.92
C TYR A 185 -2.20 7.83 -28.09
N ARG A 186 -3.12 8.65 -28.57
CA ARG A 186 -3.94 8.37 -29.77
C ARG A 186 -3.18 8.75 -31.02
N ILE A 187 -2.59 7.77 -31.70
CA ILE A 187 -1.89 8.01 -32.97
C ILE A 187 -2.90 8.44 -34.04
N ASN A 188 -3.98 7.68 -34.17
CA ASN A 188 -5.09 7.98 -35.06
C ASN A 188 -6.42 7.43 -34.49
N ARG A 189 -7.51 7.45 -35.28
CA ARG A 189 -8.83 7.00 -34.83
C ARG A 189 -8.91 5.51 -34.49
N ARG A 190 -7.96 4.71 -34.95
CA ARG A 190 -7.94 3.23 -34.78
C ARG A 190 -6.79 2.74 -33.94
N LEU A 191 -5.72 3.52 -33.81
CA LEU A 191 -4.48 3.07 -33.16
C LEU A 191 -4.18 3.90 -31.93
N ASN A 192 -4.09 3.23 -30.78
CA ASN A 192 -3.77 3.84 -29.49
C ASN A 192 -2.59 3.10 -28.84
N LEU A 193 -1.67 3.85 -28.27
CA LEU A 193 -0.60 3.37 -27.41
C LEU A 193 -0.95 3.68 -25.97
N GLY A 194 -0.69 2.74 -25.07
CA GLY A 194 -0.79 2.91 -23.63
C GLY A 194 0.52 2.58 -22.94
N ALA A 195 0.82 3.29 -21.87
CA ALA A 195 1.93 3.00 -20.98
C ALA A 195 1.48 3.20 -19.53
N THR A 196 1.90 2.28 -18.66
CA THR A 196 1.73 2.38 -17.21
C THR A 196 3.07 2.17 -16.55
N TYR A 197 3.47 3.13 -15.72
CA TYR A 197 4.71 3.09 -14.97
C TYR A 197 4.43 3.11 -13.47
N VAL A 198 5.11 2.25 -12.72
CA VAL A 198 5.05 2.20 -11.25
C VAL A 198 6.45 2.18 -10.70
N LEU A 199 6.75 3.09 -9.79
CA LEU A 199 7.97 3.12 -9.00
C LEU A 199 7.60 3.31 -7.53
N ALA A 200 8.07 2.43 -6.64
CA ALA A 200 7.81 2.54 -5.22
C ALA A 200 9.03 2.14 -4.39
N SER A 201 9.18 2.77 -3.22
CA SER A 201 10.19 2.33 -2.25
C SER A 201 9.92 0.89 -1.81
N GLY A 202 10.97 0.16 -1.51
CA GLY A 202 10.86 -1.16 -0.91
C GLY A 202 10.13 -1.12 0.44
N THR A 203 9.42 -2.20 0.77
CA THR A 203 8.77 -2.38 2.07
C THR A 203 9.80 -2.68 3.16
N PRO A 204 9.55 -2.26 4.40
CA PRO A 204 10.43 -2.56 5.53
C PRO A 204 10.44 -4.06 5.86
N TYR A 205 11.58 -4.52 6.36
CA TYR A 205 11.72 -5.85 6.95
C TYR A 205 12.76 -5.83 8.07
N THR A 206 12.68 -6.82 8.95
CA THR A 206 13.67 -7.04 10.03
C THR A 206 14.77 -7.96 9.51
N LYS A 207 16.00 -7.44 9.47
CA LYS A 207 17.17 -8.19 9.01
C LYS A 207 17.65 -9.10 10.12
N VAL A 208 18.01 -10.34 9.79
CA VAL A 208 18.78 -11.22 10.67
C VAL A 208 20.27 -10.85 10.54
N ASN A 209 20.88 -10.40 11.61
CA ASN A 209 22.31 -10.03 11.60
C ASN A 209 23.19 -11.25 11.71
N TYR A 210 22.86 -12.16 12.64
CA TYR A 210 23.62 -13.39 12.90
C TYR A 210 22.68 -14.56 13.11
N ALA A 211 23.15 -15.75 12.73
CA ALA A 211 22.53 -17.02 13.09
C ALA A 211 23.64 -17.97 13.51
N TYR A 212 23.49 -18.60 14.65
CA TYR A 212 24.49 -19.55 15.18
C TYR A 212 23.81 -20.77 15.82
N LEU A 213 24.52 -21.84 15.91
CA LEU A 213 24.07 -23.07 16.54
C LEU A 213 24.41 -23.04 18.03
N MET A 214 23.40 -23.18 18.89
CA MET A 214 23.56 -23.27 20.32
C MET A 214 22.77 -24.47 20.85
N SER A 215 23.48 -25.44 21.42
CA SER A 215 22.88 -26.69 21.96
C SER A 215 21.98 -27.42 20.94
N GLY A 216 22.41 -27.46 19.65
CA GLY A 216 21.63 -28.10 18.58
C GLY A 216 20.47 -27.27 17.99
N ASN A 217 20.20 -26.07 18.53
CA ASN A 217 19.19 -25.17 18.04
C ASN A 217 19.81 -23.99 17.29
N ILE A 218 19.18 -23.56 16.21
CA ILE A 218 19.55 -22.33 15.50
C ILE A 218 19.02 -21.13 16.28
N VAL A 219 19.91 -20.30 16.79
CA VAL A 219 19.57 -19.02 17.42
C VAL A 219 19.83 -17.91 16.43
N THR A 220 18.85 -17.03 16.24
CA THR A 220 18.94 -15.91 15.32
C THR A 220 18.96 -14.59 16.08
N GLU A 221 19.92 -13.73 15.76
CA GLU A 221 19.98 -12.37 16.25
C GLU A 221 19.48 -11.40 15.18
N TYR A 222 18.45 -10.64 15.51
CA TYR A 222 17.79 -9.71 14.61
C TYR A 222 18.33 -8.29 14.78
N GLY A 223 18.39 -7.55 13.67
CA GLY A 223 18.57 -6.10 13.67
C GLY A 223 17.35 -5.35 14.17
N PRO A 224 17.36 -4.00 14.06
CA PRO A 224 16.22 -3.18 14.41
C PRO A 224 14.95 -3.62 13.68
N HIS A 225 13.82 -3.69 14.39
CA HIS A 225 12.55 -4.11 13.83
C HIS A 225 12.15 -3.21 12.66
N ASN A 226 11.89 -3.81 11.49
CA ASN A 226 11.61 -3.11 10.23
C ASN A 226 12.68 -2.07 9.85
N GLY A 227 13.92 -2.24 10.31
CA GLY A 227 15.01 -1.27 10.11
C GLY A 227 15.64 -1.31 8.71
N ASN A 228 15.35 -2.32 7.90
CA ASN A 228 15.86 -2.46 6.53
C ASN A 228 14.71 -2.44 5.54
N ARG A 229 15.04 -2.25 4.25
CA ARG A 229 14.04 -2.25 3.16
C ARG A 229 14.46 -3.19 2.05
N VAL A 230 13.47 -3.84 1.43
CA VAL A 230 13.70 -4.56 0.17
C VAL A 230 14.04 -3.57 -0.95
N SER A 231 14.54 -4.08 -2.07
CA SER A 231 14.85 -3.25 -3.24
C SER A 231 13.61 -2.48 -3.71
N PRO A 232 13.78 -1.27 -4.29
CA PRO A 232 12.65 -0.53 -4.85
C PRO A 232 11.93 -1.35 -5.92
N TYR A 233 10.60 -1.25 -5.91
CA TYR A 233 9.74 -1.83 -6.92
C TYR A 233 9.68 -0.93 -8.15
N MET A 234 9.90 -1.48 -9.35
CA MET A 234 9.77 -0.75 -10.60
C MET A 234 9.09 -1.63 -11.66
N ARG A 235 8.13 -1.06 -12.41
CA ARG A 235 7.46 -1.76 -13.50
C ARG A 235 7.01 -0.77 -14.58
N LEU A 236 7.23 -1.13 -15.83
CA LEU A 236 6.68 -0.46 -17.00
C LEU A 236 5.86 -1.47 -17.81
N ASP A 237 4.58 -1.19 -17.99
CA ASP A 237 3.69 -1.94 -18.85
C ASP A 237 3.39 -1.13 -20.10
N LEU A 238 3.38 -1.78 -21.26
CA LEU A 238 3.05 -1.16 -22.55
C LEU A 238 1.85 -1.84 -23.17
N SER A 239 1.05 -1.09 -23.90
CA SER A 239 -0.07 -1.64 -24.65
C SER A 239 -0.25 -0.97 -26.00
N LEU A 240 -0.71 -1.74 -26.97
CA LEU A 240 -1.06 -1.29 -28.33
C LEU A 240 -2.46 -1.81 -28.65
N SER A 241 -3.41 -0.90 -28.91
CA SER A 241 -4.77 -1.25 -29.29
C SER A 241 -5.04 -0.82 -30.72
N TYR A 242 -5.59 -1.72 -31.53
CA TYR A 242 -6.00 -1.46 -32.89
C TYR A 242 -7.47 -1.83 -33.12
N ASP A 243 -8.29 -0.84 -33.50
CA ASP A 243 -9.70 -1.00 -33.82
C ASP A 243 -9.87 -1.35 -35.31
N PHE A 244 -10.36 -2.56 -35.63
CA PHE A 244 -10.76 -2.96 -36.98
C PHE A 244 -12.05 -2.25 -37.41
N ILE A 245 -13.03 -2.20 -36.49
CA ILE A 245 -14.32 -1.55 -36.65
C ILE A 245 -14.47 -0.47 -35.57
N ALA A 246 -14.71 0.74 -35.98
CA ALA A 246 -15.01 1.87 -35.09
C ALA A 246 -16.14 2.72 -35.71
N ARG A 247 -17.39 2.22 -35.63
CA ARG A 247 -18.59 2.91 -36.14
C ARG A 247 -19.66 3.00 -35.06
N GLY A 248 -19.97 4.23 -34.61
CA GLY A 248 -20.94 4.47 -33.55
C GLY A 248 -20.59 3.73 -32.26
N THR A 249 -21.50 2.90 -31.75
CA THR A 249 -21.32 2.08 -30.53
C THR A 249 -20.53 0.78 -30.82
N ARG A 250 -20.51 0.33 -32.09
CA ARG A 250 -19.85 -0.92 -32.46
C ARG A 250 -18.35 -0.73 -32.58
N ARG A 251 -17.60 -1.52 -31.82
CA ARG A 251 -16.13 -1.57 -31.87
C ARG A 251 -15.66 -3.01 -31.88
N SER A 252 -14.68 -3.30 -32.72
CA SER A 252 -13.99 -4.60 -32.73
C SER A 252 -12.52 -4.31 -32.94
N GLY A 253 -11.68 -4.96 -32.16
CA GLY A 253 -10.26 -4.72 -32.25
C GLY A 253 -9.43 -5.76 -31.50
N ILE A 254 -8.12 -5.55 -31.57
CA ILE A 254 -7.12 -6.34 -30.88
C ILE A 254 -6.31 -5.43 -29.96
N ASN A 255 -5.99 -5.96 -28.79
CA ASN A 255 -5.08 -5.32 -27.84
C ASN A 255 -3.90 -6.27 -27.62
N PHE A 256 -2.70 -5.76 -27.87
CA PHE A 256 -1.44 -6.36 -27.47
C PHE A 256 -0.95 -5.65 -26.23
N SER A 257 -0.55 -6.37 -25.19
CA SER A 257 0.04 -5.80 -23.99
C SER A 257 1.30 -6.55 -23.55
N LEU A 258 2.20 -5.82 -22.95
CA LEU A 258 3.48 -6.30 -22.46
C LEU A 258 3.64 -5.86 -21.01
N TYR A 259 3.49 -6.78 -20.08
CA TYR A 259 3.72 -6.57 -18.66
C TYR A 259 5.21 -6.53 -18.38
N ASN A 260 5.66 -5.57 -17.57
CA ASN A 260 7.05 -5.39 -17.15
C ASN A 260 8.07 -5.35 -18.32
N ALA A 261 7.85 -4.46 -19.27
CA ALA A 261 8.67 -4.31 -20.47
C ALA A 261 10.15 -4.01 -20.17
N THR A 262 10.48 -3.53 -18.96
CA THR A 262 11.85 -3.27 -18.51
C THR A 262 12.57 -4.51 -18.00
N LEU A 263 11.88 -5.64 -17.85
CA LEU A 263 12.44 -6.88 -17.27
C LEU A 263 12.99 -6.68 -15.85
N HIS A 264 12.54 -5.64 -15.13
CA HIS A 264 13.02 -5.38 -13.78
C HIS A 264 12.61 -6.53 -12.84
N GLY A 265 13.58 -7.13 -12.15
CA GLY A 265 13.35 -8.21 -11.19
C GLY A 265 12.92 -7.64 -9.85
N ASN A 266 11.62 -7.52 -9.61
CA ASN A 266 11.06 -7.03 -8.36
C ASN A 266 11.18 -8.08 -7.25
N ASP A 267 11.78 -7.68 -6.13
CA ASP A 267 11.93 -8.53 -4.96
C ASP A 267 10.58 -8.62 -4.20
N LEU A 268 10.15 -9.85 -3.88
CA LEU A 268 8.97 -10.10 -3.05
C LEU A 268 9.35 -10.16 -1.57
N PHE A 269 10.38 -10.95 -1.25
CA PHE A 269 10.92 -11.09 0.10
C PHE A 269 12.34 -11.59 0.04
N TYR A 270 13.08 -11.49 1.16
CA TYR A 270 14.39 -12.06 1.29
C TYR A 270 14.35 -13.42 1.97
N ARG A 271 15.03 -14.40 1.37
CA ARG A 271 15.25 -15.71 1.92
C ARG A 271 16.63 -15.77 2.56
N ILE A 272 16.68 -16.31 3.77
CA ILE A 272 17.93 -16.51 4.50
C ILE A 272 18.43 -17.93 4.20
N LYS A 273 19.71 -18.05 3.88
CA LYS A 273 20.44 -19.33 3.80
C LYS A 273 21.64 -19.23 4.71
N VAL A 274 21.86 -20.26 5.51
CA VAL A 274 23.04 -20.38 6.34
C VAL A 274 24.00 -21.37 5.65
N TYR A 275 25.19 -20.91 5.31
CA TYR A 275 26.28 -21.71 4.76
C TYR A 275 27.55 -21.45 5.57
N ASP A 276 28.24 -22.50 6.03
CA ASP A 276 29.50 -22.42 6.72
C ASP A 276 29.56 -21.32 7.80
N ASN A 277 28.57 -21.28 8.69
CA ASN A 277 28.37 -20.24 9.73
C ASN A 277 28.17 -18.80 9.20
N HIS A 278 27.91 -18.62 7.92
CA HIS A 278 27.59 -17.30 7.36
C HIS A 278 26.16 -17.21 6.92
N VAL A 279 25.51 -16.09 7.27
CA VAL A 279 24.15 -15.76 6.82
C VAL A 279 24.22 -15.10 5.45
N ARG A 280 23.63 -15.74 4.43
CA ARG A 280 23.46 -15.15 3.10
C ARG A 280 22.01 -14.82 2.85
N TYR A 281 21.78 -13.61 2.33
CA TYR A 281 20.47 -13.17 1.89
C TYR A 281 20.31 -13.44 0.40
N GLY A 282 19.25 -14.16 0.03
CA GLY A 282 18.84 -14.32 -1.34
C GLY A 282 17.48 -13.64 -1.55
N SER A 283 17.34 -12.77 -2.54
CA SER A 283 16.04 -12.23 -2.89
C SER A 283 15.21 -13.30 -3.60
N PHE A 284 13.93 -13.38 -3.24
CA PHE A 284 12.95 -14.13 -4.01
C PHE A 284 12.22 -13.12 -4.90
N LYS A 285 12.39 -13.28 -6.21
CA LYS A 285 11.83 -12.39 -7.22
C LYS A 285 10.52 -12.92 -7.77
N PHE A 286 9.73 -12.04 -8.34
CA PHE A 286 8.54 -12.43 -9.09
C PHE A 286 8.90 -13.42 -10.20
N LEU A 287 8.17 -14.54 -10.31
CA LEU A 287 8.50 -15.66 -11.19
C LEU A 287 8.44 -15.32 -12.69
N MET A 288 7.62 -14.35 -13.08
CA MET A 288 7.47 -13.92 -14.47
C MET A 288 7.98 -12.51 -14.66
N PRO A 289 9.22 -12.33 -15.14
CA PRO A 289 9.79 -11.00 -15.32
C PRO A 289 9.11 -10.22 -16.47
N ILE A 290 8.58 -10.90 -17.48
CA ILE A 290 7.85 -10.31 -18.60
C ILE A 290 6.69 -11.20 -19.01
N MET A 291 5.55 -10.62 -19.38
CA MET A 291 4.37 -11.36 -19.81
C MET A 291 3.69 -10.62 -20.97
N PRO A 292 3.84 -11.12 -22.23
CA PRO A 292 3.06 -10.63 -23.35
C PRO A 292 1.65 -11.22 -23.29
N SER A 293 0.65 -10.45 -23.70
CA SER A 293 -0.71 -10.93 -23.88
C SER A 293 -1.39 -10.29 -25.10
N ILE A 294 -2.30 -11.03 -25.70
CA ILE A 294 -3.11 -10.61 -26.85
C ILE A 294 -4.57 -10.86 -26.49
N ASN A 295 -5.40 -9.81 -26.64
CA ASN A 295 -6.84 -9.88 -26.39
C ASN A 295 -7.60 -9.37 -27.61
N TYR A 296 -8.59 -10.12 -28.08
CA TYR A 296 -9.59 -9.65 -29.03
C TYR A 296 -10.82 -9.15 -28.27
N TYR A 297 -11.39 -8.04 -28.69
CA TYR A 297 -12.63 -7.52 -28.13
C TYR A 297 -13.63 -7.15 -29.20
N TYR A 298 -14.90 -7.35 -28.87
CA TYR A 298 -16.04 -6.91 -29.65
C TYR A 298 -17.05 -6.23 -28.75
N LYS A 299 -17.48 -5.02 -29.15
CA LYS A 299 -18.52 -4.25 -28.49
C LYS A 299 -19.62 -3.93 -29.51
N PHE A 300 -20.85 -4.22 -29.16
CA PHE A 300 -22.06 -3.97 -29.95
C PHE A 300 -22.95 -2.90 -29.35
#